data_790dc3d3a19c7b877b24c14485575203
#
_entry.id   790dc3d3a19c7b877b24c14485575203
#
_cell.length_a   1.000
_cell.length_b   1.000
_cell.length_c   1.000
_cell.angle_alpha   90.00
_cell.angle_beta   90.00
_cell.angle_gamma   90.00
#
_symmetry.space_group_name_H-M   'P 1'
#
loop_
_entity.id
_entity.type
_entity.pdbx_description
1 polymer ?
#
loop_
_entity_poly.entity_id
_entity_poly.type
_entity_poly.pdbx_seq_one_letter_code
_entity_poly.pdbx_strand_id
1 'polypeptide(L)'
;MIAVVFRYDVRDSETFEEAYGPVGEWAKFFRDGTGFIGTELLRDVEEPDRYIVIDRWESIDAYNVFISEHQKEYLERSDESRLFYLQELRFGTFENVWVD
;
A
#
# COMPACT_ATOMS: atom_id res chain seq x y z
N MET A 1 6.27 0.95 -15.15
CA MET A 1 6.04 0.64 -13.73
C MET A 1 5.51 1.87 -13.02
N ILE A 2 4.55 1.67 -12.16
CA ILE A 2 3.97 2.73 -11.34
C ILE A 2 4.12 2.41 -9.85
N ALA A 3 3.99 3.44 -9.02
CA ALA A 3 3.98 3.32 -7.57
C ALA A 3 2.76 4.05 -7.02
N VAL A 4 1.94 3.34 -6.23
CA VAL A 4 0.84 3.94 -5.47
C VAL A 4 1.38 4.20 -4.08
N VAL A 5 1.37 5.46 -3.65
CA VAL A 5 2.07 5.89 -2.45
C VAL A 5 1.10 6.46 -1.41
N PHE A 6 1.20 5.93 -0.19
CA PHE A 6 0.42 6.38 0.96
C PHE A 6 1.34 6.72 2.12
N ARG A 7 0.94 7.70 2.91
CA ARG A 7 1.56 7.98 4.20
C ARG A 7 0.57 7.62 5.31
N TYR A 8 1.09 7.00 6.37
CA TYR A 8 0.30 6.64 7.56
C TYR A 8 0.96 7.17 8.82
N ASP A 9 0.14 7.70 9.73
CA ASP A 9 0.54 7.94 11.10
C ASP A 9 -0.13 6.85 11.94
N VAL A 10 0.65 6.12 12.74
CA VAL A 10 0.17 4.90 13.40
C VAL A 10 0.33 4.96 14.91
N ARG A 11 -0.42 4.12 15.61
CA ARG A 11 -0.36 3.99 17.07
C ARG A 11 0.49 2.80 17.49
N ASP A 12 0.30 1.67 16.82
CA ASP A 12 1.00 0.42 17.12
C ASP A 12 1.80 0.01 15.89
N SER A 13 3.11 0.31 15.93
CA SER A 13 4.00 0.05 14.81
C SER A 13 4.10 -1.43 14.46
N GLU A 14 4.15 -2.31 15.45
CA GLU A 14 4.30 -3.74 15.19
C GLU A 14 3.10 -4.29 14.42
N THR A 15 1.89 -3.99 14.88
CA THR A 15 0.66 -4.43 14.22
C THR A 15 0.55 -3.84 12.82
N PHE A 16 0.89 -2.57 12.68
CA PHE A 16 0.86 -1.92 11.37
C PHE A 16 1.84 -2.57 10.39
N GLU A 17 3.06 -2.84 10.82
CA GLU A 17 4.09 -3.43 9.97
C GLU A 17 3.69 -4.84 9.50
N GLU A 18 3.04 -5.62 10.36
CA GLU A 18 2.54 -6.94 9.99
C GLU A 18 1.47 -6.85 8.90
N ALA A 19 0.57 -5.88 8.98
CA ALA A 19 -0.53 -5.73 8.04
C ALA A 19 -0.09 -5.13 6.70
N TYR A 20 0.83 -4.17 6.73
CA TYR A 20 1.18 -3.35 5.57
C TYR A 20 2.55 -3.67 4.97
N GLY A 21 3.31 -4.55 5.56
CA GLY A 21 4.62 -4.95 5.04
C GLY A 21 4.53 -5.86 3.82
N PRO A 22 5.71 -6.21 3.25
CA PRO A 22 5.77 -7.00 2.00
C PRO A 22 5.13 -8.38 2.06
N VAL A 23 4.98 -8.95 3.26
CA VAL A 23 4.33 -10.25 3.46
C VAL A 23 3.03 -10.12 4.24
N GLY A 24 2.51 -8.91 4.39
CA GLY A 24 1.27 -8.63 5.12
C GLY A 24 0.02 -8.91 4.30
N GLU A 25 -1.13 -8.71 4.93
CA GLU A 25 -2.43 -9.01 4.32
C GLU A 25 -2.71 -8.20 3.06
N TRP A 26 -2.29 -6.92 3.02
CA TRP A 26 -2.49 -6.10 1.83
C TRP A 26 -1.67 -6.62 0.65
N ALA A 27 -0.40 -6.92 0.87
CA ALA A 27 0.45 -7.45 -0.19
C ALA A 27 -0.05 -8.82 -0.69
N LYS A 28 -0.53 -9.67 0.21
CA LYS A 28 -1.12 -10.97 -0.16
C LYS A 28 -2.36 -10.77 -1.05
N PHE A 29 -3.20 -9.82 -0.71
CA PHE A 29 -4.38 -9.49 -1.49
C PHE A 29 -4.00 -9.01 -2.90
N PHE A 30 -3.06 -8.09 -3.00
CA PHE A 30 -2.62 -7.56 -4.29
C PHE A 30 -1.93 -8.60 -5.17
N ARG A 31 -1.30 -9.63 -4.56
CA ARG A 31 -0.61 -10.68 -5.33
C ARG A 31 -1.53 -11.52 -6.20
N ASP A 32 -2.82 -11.51 -5.94
CA ASP A 32 -3.80 -12.14 -6.84
C ASP A 32 -3.96 -11.35 -8.15
N GLY A 33 -3.47 -10.13 -8.18
CA GLY A 33 -3.55 -9.27 -9.36
C GLY A 33 -2.43 -9.49 -10.34
N THR A 34 -2.77 -9.57 -11.62
CA THR A 34 -1.79 -9.60 -12.69
C THR A 34 -1.09 -8.25 -12.75
N GLY A 35 0.22 -8.26 -12.70
CA GLY A 35 1.01 -7.03 -12.77
C GLY A 35 1.40 -6.41 -11.44
N PHE A 36 1.00 -7.00 -10.31
CA PHE A 36 1.50 -6.56 -9.02
C PHE A 36 2.97 -6.97 -8.87
N ILE A 37 3.81 -6.00 -8.49
CA ILE A 37 5.26 -6.23 -8.35
C ILE A 37 5.66 -6.46 -6.90
N GLY A 38 5.17 -5.64 -5.99
CA GLY A 38 5.47 -5.77 -4.56
C GLY A 38 5.18 -4.52 -3.77
N THR A 39 5.33 -4.64 -2.46
CA THR A 39 5.13 -3.56 -1.51
C THR A 39 6.46 -3.22 -0.84
N GLU A 40 6.71 -1.93 -0.68
CA GLU A 40 7.83 -1.43 0.10
C GLU A 40 7.26 -0.62 1.27
N LEU A 41 7.78 -0.86 2.47
CA LEU A 41 7.37 -0.18 3.69
C LEU A 41 8.55 0.59 4.25
N LEU A 42 8.40 1.90 4.39
CA LEU A 42 9.44 2.78 4.92
C LEU A 42 8.98 3.44 6.21
N ARG A 43 9.87 3.53 7.19
CA ARG A 43 9.61 4.28 8.42
C ARG A 43 10.36 5.60 8.38
N ASP A 44 9.69 6.68 8.79
CA ASP A 44 10.32 7.98 8.93
C ASP A 44 11.32 7.93 10.09
N VAL A 45 12.58 8.29 9.83
CA VAL A 45 13.62 8.25 10.87
C VAL A 45 13.48 9.38 11.90
N GLU A 46 12.78 10.44 11.54
CA GLU A 46 12.55 11.59 12.42
C GLU A 46 11.24 11.46 13.20
N GLU A 47 10.23 10.82 12.58
CA GLU A 47 8.91 10.60 13.17
C GLU A 47 8.60 9.10 13.14
N PRO A 48 9.06 8.33 14.15
CA PRO A 48 8.98 6.86 14.10
C PRO A 48 7.59 6.25 13.98
N ASP A 49 6.55 7.02 14.29
CA ASP A 49 5.17 6.57 14.14
C ASP A 49 4.61 6.84 12.74
N ARG A 50 5.42 7.37 11.85
CA ARG A 50 5.03 7.70 10.48
C ARG A 50 5.66 6.72 9.49
N TYR A 51 4.83 6.25 8.56
CA TYR A 51 5.25 5.29 7.55
C TYR A 51 4.86 5.76 6.16
N ILE A 52 5.64 5.30 5.17
CA ILE A 52 5.30 5.39 3.76
C ILE A 52 5.13 3.97 3.23
N VAL A 53 4.02 3.72 2.57
CA VAL A 53 3.75 2.46 1.89
C VAL A 53 3.77 2.71 0.40
N ILE A 54 4.56 1.92 -0.32
CA ILE A 54 4.67 2.01 -1.77
C ILE A 54 4.27 0.67 -2.37
N ASP A 55 3.16 0.67 -3.11
CA ASP A 55 2.71 -0.51 -3.83
C ASP A 55 3.05 -0.35 -5.30
N ARG A 56 3.83 -1.28 -5.84
CA ARG A 56 4.33 -1.20 -7.21
C ARG A 56 3.57 -2.15 -8.12
N TRP A 57 3.17 -1.62 -9.29
CA TRP A 57 2.46 -2.34 -10.33
C TRP A 57 3.13 -2.10 -11.66
N GLU A 58 3.00 -3.05 -12.59
CA GLU A 58 3.58 -2.93 -13.93
C GLU A 58 3.03 -1.72 -14.68
N SER A 59 1.74 -1.40 -14.48
CA SER A 59 1.08 -0.29 -15.15
C SER A 59 -0.12 0.21 -14.33
N ILE A 60 -0.55 1.42 -14.64
CA ILE A 60 -1.78 1.96 -14.05
C ILE A 60 -3.00 1.13 -14.47
N ASP A 61 -3.01 0.61 -15.69
CA ASP A 61 -4.12 -0.23 -16.17
C ASP A 61 -4.22 -1.51 -15.35
N ALA A 62 -3.10 -2.18 -15.07
CA ALA A 62 -3.09 -3.39 -14.24
C ALA A 62 -3.66 -3.10 -12.85
N TYR A 63 -3.26 -2.00 -12.23
CA TYR A 63 -3.78 -1.58 -10.94
C TYR A 63 -5.30 -1.32 -10.99
N ASN A 64 -5.74 -0.53 -11.98
CA ASN A 64 -7.15 -0.17 -12.12
C ASN A 64 -8.04 -1.40 -12.38
N VAL A 65 -7.57 -2.33 -13.20
CA VAL A 65 -8.29 -3.58 -13.46
C VAL A 65 -8.45 -4.38 -12.18
N PHE A 66 -7.37 -4.52 -11.40
CA PHE A 66 -7.43 -5.26 -10.14
C PHE A 66 -8.43 -4.64 -9.17
N ILE A 67 -8.34 -3.33 -8.94
CA ILE A 67 -9.25 -2.63 -8.02
C ILE A 67 -10.70 -2.78 -8.48
N SER A 68 -10.96 -2.63 -9.78
CA SER A 68 -12.29 -2.78 -10.35
C SER A 68 -12.86 -4.18 -10.15
N GLU A 69 -12.06 -5.20 -10.41
CA GLU A 69 -12.49 -6.60 -10.27
C GLU A 69 -12.66 -7.04 -8.81
N HIS A 70 -11.96 -6.39 -7.86
CA HIS A 70 -11.97 -6.75 -6.45
C HIS A 70 -12.51 -5.62 -5.56
N GLN A 71 -13.37 -4.77 -6.12
CA GLN A 71 -13.84 -3.56 -5.45
C GLN A 71 -14.48 -3.83 -4.08
N LYS A 72 -15.34 -4.84 -4.00
CA LYS A 72 -16.01 -5.17 -2.74
C LYS A 72 -15.00 -5.56 -1.65
N GLU A 73 -14.09 -6.47 -1.99
CA GLU A 73 -13.07 -6.94 -1.05
C GLU A 73 -12.11 -5.81 -0.67
N TYR A 74 -11.74 -4.97 -1.62
CA TYR A 74 -10.89 -3.81 -1.37
C TYR A 74 -11.52 -2.87 -0.35
N LEU A 75 -12.79 -2.54 -0.51
CA LEU A 75 -13.51 -1.66 0.42
C LEU A 75 -13.67 -2.27 1.80
N GLU A 76 -13.95 -3.57 1.88
CA GLU A 76 -14.04 -4.29 3.16
C GLU A 76 -12.70 -4.27 3.90
N ARG A 77 -11.59 -4.54 3.20
CA ARG A 77 -10.25 -4.51 3.77
C ARG A 77 -9.85 -3.10 4.19
N SER A 78 -10.20 -2.09 3.40
CA SER A 78 -9.93 -0.70 3.74
C SER A 78 -10.64 -0.30 5.04
N ASP A 79 -11.89 -0.72 5.19
CA ASP A 79 -12.67 -0.42 6.38
C ASP A 79 -12.09 -1.11 7.62
N GLU A 80 -11.76 -2.39 7.53
CA GLU A 80 -11.15 -3.15 8.61
C GLU A 80 -9.78 -2.60 9.00
N SER A 81 -9.03 -2.09 8.03
CA SER A 81 -7.67 -1.59 8.24
C SER A 81 -7.61 -0.25 8.97
N ARG A 82 -8.73 0.44 9.13
CA ARG A 82 -8.79 1.70 9.88
C ARG A 82 -8.30 1.57 11.31
N LEU A 83 -8.35 0.36 11.87
CA LEU A 83 -7.86 0.08 13.21
C LEU A 83 -6.34 0.17 13.32
N PHE A 84 -5.62 0.08 12.19
CA PHE A 84 -4.16 0.02 12.17
C PHE A 84 -3.48 1.38 12.15
N TYR A 85 -4.22 2.45 11.89
CA TYR A 85 -3.61 3.77 11.75
C TYR A 85 -4.48 4.86 12.36
N LEU A 86 -3.84 5.99 12.68
CA LEU A 86 -4.50 7.20 13.16
C LEU A 86 -4.90 8.09 12.00
N GLN A 87 -4.04 8.17 10.99
CA GLN A 87 -4.28 9.00 9.81
C GLN A 87 -3.69 8.33 8.57
N GLU A 88 -4.43 8.40 7.48
CA GLU A 88 -4.00 7.95 6.16
C GLU A 88 -4.02 9.15 5.21
N LEU A 89 -2.95 9.33 4.46
CA LEU A 89 -2.87 10.34 3.41
C LEU A 89 -2.39 9.67 2.13
N ARG A 90 -3.22 9.73 1.08
CA ARG A 90 -2.81 9.23 -0.22
C ARG A 90 -2.00 10.31 -0.93
N PHE A 91 -0.73 10.03 -1.17
CA PHE A 91 0.13 10.97 -1.92
C PHE A 91 -0.20 10.95 -3.41
N GLY A 92 -0.50 9.79 -3.97
CA GLY A 92 -0.86 9.66 -5.36
C GLY A 92 -0.29 8.42 -6.01
N THR A 93 -0.43 8.39 -7.33
CA THR A 93 0.12 7.35 -8.17
C THR A 93 1.18 7.98 -9.05
N PHE A 94 2.38 7.40 -9.05
CA PHE A 94 3.54 7.96 -9.71
C PHE A 94 4.08 6.99 -10.76
N GLU A 95 4.48 7.52 -11.90
CA GLU A 95 5.11 6.75 -12.95
C GLU A 95 6.62 6.78 -12.77
N ASN A 96 7.28 5.64 -12.98
CA ASN A 96 8.74 5.62 -12.97
C ASN A 96 9.27 6.31 -14.24
N VAL A 97 9.93 7.44 -14.07
CA VAL A 97 10.57 8.19 -15.16
C VAL A 97 12.03 7.77 -15.30
N TRP A 98 12.66 7.55 -14.15
CA TRP A 98 14.07 7.15 -14.11
C TRP A 98 14.29 6.18 -12.95
N VAL A 99 14.97 5.08 -13.25
CA VAL A 99 15.41 4.12 -12.23
C VAL A 99 16.87 3.81 -12.51
N ASP A 100 17.71 4.08 -11.53
CA ASP A 100 19.13 3.82 -11.63
C ASP A 100 19.46 2.36 -11.31
#